data_a23223319c81cd6dda4fdd2b553fc8a9
#
_entry.id   a23223319c81cd6dda4fdd2b553fc8a9
#
_cell.length_a   1.000
_cell.length_b   1.000
_cell.length_c   1.000
_cell.angle_alpha   90.00
_cell.angle_beta   90.00
_cell.angle_gamma   90.00
#
_symmetry.space_group_name_H-M   'P 1'
#
loop_
_entity.id
_entity.type
_entity.pdbx_description
1 polymer ?
#
loop_
_entity_poly.entity_id
_entity_poly.type
_entity_poly.pdbx_seq_one_letter_code
_entity_poly.pdbx_strand_id
1 'polypeptide(L)'
;MKLSGLPRILLLAAFIIGISLFHYLTPLHLPALHDIFQRLYYIPIIMAAFWFGLRGGLVTSIVVSIFYAPHVLFQWGVHPALELEKFLEILLYNVVGGVTGFLSQKEELRREEVERSARGLEESYRKLQSQADLIIEIEEQLRGAERLSAVGELSAMLAHEIRNPLGSIRGTAEILRDDFRSGDPKYEFLEILLKETDRLNRVVEDFLRLSRPIDVERKTCDVAGELREVVALLTAQAATRQVRLDLETRDIPLVTGDGERLRQIFFNLLLNGIQATGPGGRVSVKVTEIAPTGDTPAAIELAFSDTGRGIAPEEQERIFTPFFTTKEGGTGLGLAITRRIVEAHGGSIIVESEPGRGTTFRVRLPV
;
A
#
# COMPACT_ATOMS: atom_id res chain seq x y z
N MET A 1 30.04 9.85 -23.68
CA MET A 1 30.40 8.73 -24.59
C MET A 1 31.79 8.23 -24.18
N LYS A 2 31.90 7.15 -23.36
CA LYS A 2 33.21 6.55 -23.01
C LYS A 2 33.69 5.79 -24.24
N LEU A 3 34.69 6.33 -24.94
CA LEU A 3 35.41 5.59 -25.99
C LEU A 3 35.84 4.21 -25.43
N SER A 4 35.58 3.14 -26.15
CA SER A 4 36.08 1.80 -25.79
C SER A 4 37.61 1.82 -25.66
N GLY A 5 38.23 0.91 -24.90
CA GLY A 5 39.67 0.97 -24.63
C GLY A 5 40.58 1.02 -25.89
N LEU A 6 40.19 0.33 -26.97
CA LEU A 6 40.93 0.27 -28.21
C LEU A 6 41.17 1.64 -28.89
N PRO A 7 40.14 2.49 -29.14
CA PRO A 7 40.40 3.81 -29.77
C PRO A 7 41.24 4.75 -28.87
N ARG A 8 41.18 4.62 -27.56
CA ARG A 8 42.04 5.39 -26.64
C ARG A 8 43.49 4.96 -26.76
N ILE A 9 43.75 3.65 -26.84
CA ILE A 9 45.10 3.09 -27.03
C ILE A 9 45.64 3.51 -28.38
N LEU A 10 44.87 3.44 -29.44
CA LEU A 10 45.27 3.88 -30.78
C LEU A 10 45.59 5.38 -30.82
N LEU A 11 44.80 6.21 -30.12
CA LEU A 11 45.05 7.65 -30.01
C LEU A 11 46.40 7.93 -29.28
N LEU A 12 46.65 7.24 -28.16
CA LEU A 12 47.92 7.37 -27.43
C LEU A 12 49.11 6.93 -28.27
N ALA A 13 48.98 5.82 -28.98
CA ALA A 13 50.02 5.35 -29.90
C ALA A 13 50.31 6.36 -31.01
N ALA A 14 49.24 6.95 -31.63
CA ALA A 14 49.39 7.97 -32.63
C ALA A 14 50.09 9.24 -32.10
N PHE A 15 49.77 9.68 -30.87
CA PHE A 15 50.45 10.77 -30.22
C PHE A 15 51.95 10.48 -30.01
N ILE A 16 52.27 9.32 -29.42
CA ILE A 16 53.67 8.93 -29.13
C ILE A 16 54.49 8.84 -30.42
N ILE A 17 53.93 8.16 -31.45
CA ILE A 17 54.61 7.99 -32.73
C ILE A 17 54.78 9.37 -33.41
N GLY A 18 53.73 10.20 -33.43
CA GLY A 18 53.79 11.55 -34.04
C GLY A 18 54.83 12.44 -33.38
N ILE A 19 54.85 12.50 -32.03
CA ILE A 19 55.85 13.28 -31.30
C ILE A 19 57.24 12.73 -31.55
N SER A 20 57.43 11.39 -31.52
CA SER A 20 58.73 10.74 -31.78
C SER A 20 59.22 11.06 -33.22
N LEU A 21 58.34 10.96 -34.20
CA LEU A 21 58.69 11.25 -35.58
C LEU A 21 59.19 12.69 -35.75
N PHE A 22 58.44 13.67 -35.21
CA PHE A 22 58.89 15.06 -35.26
C PHE A 22 60.17 15.31 -34.48
N HIS A 23 60.34 14.69 -33.34
CA HIS A 23 61.55 14.78 -32.51
C HIS A 23 62.79 14.25 -33.23
N TYR A 24 62.71 13.09 -33.93
CA TYR A 24 63.81 12.52 -34.69
C TYR A 24 64.10 13.21 -36.04
N LEU A 25 63.09 13.80 -36.69
CA LEU A 25 63.24 14.56 -37.95
C LEU A 25 63.80 15.97 -37.74
N THR A 26 63.79 16.46 -36.51
CA THR A 26 64.27 17.82 -36.21
C THR A 26 65.78 17.88 -36.28
N PRO A 27 66.40 18.80 -37.04
CA PRO A 27 67.84 18.95 -37.13
C PRO A 27 68.48 19.31 -35.78
N LEU A 28 69.65 18.76 -35.47
CA LEU A 28 70.37 18.97 -34.20
C LEU A 28 70.76 20.42 -33.87
N HIS A 29 70.79 21.29 -34.88
CA HIS A 29 71.13 22.71 -34.70
C HIS A 29 69.93 23.56 -34.18
N LEU A 30 68.76 22.96 -33.95
CA LEU A 30 67.56 23.59 -33.43
C LEU A 30 67.19 23.05 -32.01
N PRO A 31 67.97 23.33 -30.96
CA PRO A 31 67.81 22.74 -29.63
C PRO A 31 66.42 23.12 -29.04
N ALA A 32 65.93 24.35 -29.25
CA ALA A 32 64.65 24.80 -28.71
C ALA A 32 63.45 23.95 -29.20
N LEU A 33 63.49 23.39 -30.43
CA LEU A 33 62.45 22.51 -30.93
C LEU A 33 62.52 21.11 -30.27
N HIS A 34 63.73 20.60 -30.03
CA HIS A 34 63.94 19.35 -29.30
C HIS A 34 63.32 19.44 -27.87
N ASP A 35 63.55 20.55 -27.16
CA ASP A 35 63.00 20.77 -25.82
C ASP A 35 61.46 20.82 -25.84
N ILE A 36 60.88 21.41 -26.89
CA ILE A 36 59.40 21.43 -27.06
C ILE A 36 58.88 20.00 -27.24
N PHE A 37 59.44 19.23 -28.18
CA PHE A 37 58.96 17.86 -28.42
C PHE A 37 59.20 16.93 -27.24
N GLN A 38 60.27 17.08 -26.50
CA GLN A 38 60.54 16.40 -25.28
C GLN A 38 59.44 16.64 -24.25
N ARG A 39 58.99 17.88 -24.04
CA ARG A 39 57.92 18.22 -23.14
C ARG A 39 56.52 17.74 -23.59
N LEU A 40 56.29 17.63 -24.89
CA LEU A 40 55.03 17.11 -25.43
C LEU A 40 54.74 15.65 -25.03
N TYR A 41 55.75 14.84 -24.68
CA TYR A 41 55.54 13.48 -24.21
C TYR A 41 54.76 13.39 -22.92
N TYR A 42 54.68 14.47 -22.10
CA TYR A 42 53.82 14.48 -20.91
C TYR A 42 52.35 14.35 -21.27
N ILE A 43 51.91 14.83 -22.45
CA ILE A 43 50.50 14.78 -22.85
C ILE A 43 49.97 13.35 -22.92
N PRO A 44 50.55 12.42 -23.71
CA PRO A 44 50.08 11.02 -23.77
C PRO A 44 50.22 10.31 -22.40
N ILE A 45 51.25 10.62 -21.62
CA ILE A 45 51.46 10.05 -20.27
C ILE A 45 50.31 10.44 -19.34
N ILE A 46 49.97 11.74 -19.27
CA ILE A 46 48.86 12.26 -18.45
C ILE A 46 47.53 11.73 -18.93
N MET A 47 47.31 11.72 -20.26
CA MET A 47 46.07 11.17 -20.84
C MET A 47 45.87 9.69 -20.49
N ALA A 48 46.93 8.88 -20.62
CA ALA A 48 46.91 7.46 -20.26
C ALA A 48 46.67 7.25 -18.76
N ALA A 49 47.26 8.07 -17.90
CA ALA A 49 47.04 8.07 -16.47
C ALA A 49 45.58 8.36 -16.09
N PHE A 50 44.96 9.34 -16.75
CA PHE A 50 43.53 9.64 -16.55
C PHE A 50 42.57 8.55 -17.08
N TRP A 51 42.94 7.89 -18.20
CA TRP A 51 42.04 6.91 -18.81
C TRP A 51 42.17 5.50 -18.22
N PHE A 52 43.35 5.13 -17.75
CA PHE A 52 43.67 3.77 -17.32
C PHE A 52 44.33 3.70 -15.93
N GLY A 53 44.33 4.79 -15.20
CA GLY A 53 44.87 4.90 -13.84
C GLY A 53 46.37 4.66 -13.78
N LEU A 54 46.82 4.10 -12.64
CA LEU A 54 48.26 3.86 -12.37
C LEU A 54 48.94 3.01 -13.45
N ARG A 55 48.25 1.95 -13.89
CA ARG A 55 48.80 1.07 -14.93
C ARG A 55 48.99 1.79 -16.25
N GLY A 56 48.02 2.60 -16.66
CA GLY A 56 48.10 3.39 -17.88
C GLY A 56 49.24 4.42 -17.84
N GLY A 57 49.34 5.16 -16.74
CA GLY A 57 50.41 6.15 -16.54
C GLY A 57 51.81 5.52 -16.58
N LEU A 58 52.04 4.42 -15.85
CA LEU A 58 53.31 3.73 -15.80
C LEU A 58 53.68 3.08 -17.13
N VAL A 59 52.76 2.33 -17.75
CA VAL A 59 53.05 1.67 -19.05
C VAL A 59 53.38 2.72 -20.11
N THR A 60 52.64 3.80 -20.20
CA THR A 60 52.84 4.85 -21.18
C THR A 60 54.15 5.62 -20.92
N SER A 61 54.49 5.91 -19.67
CA SER A 61 55.75 6.57 -19.33
C SER A 61 56.99 5.70 -19.67
N ILE A 62 56.88 4.39 -19.42
CA ILE A 62 57.91 3.44 -19.81
C ILE A 62 58.07 3.37 -21.34
N VAL A 63 56.96 3.27 -22.06
CA VAL A 63 56.98 3.28 -23.55
C VAL A 63 57.59 4.57 -24.07
N VAL A 64 57.20 5.71 -23.56
CA VAL A 64 57.80 7.00 -23.94
C VAL A 64 59.28 7.03 -23.61
N SER A 65 59.70 6.52 -22.44
CA SER A 65 61.13 6.42 -22.07
C SER A 65 61.91 5.57 -23.04
N ILE A 66 61.36 4.44 -23.52
CA ILE A 66 61.99 3.58 -24.54
C ILE A 66 62.11 4.31 -25.88
N PHE A 67 61.09 5.04 -26.31
CA PHE A 67 61.15 5.80 -27.55
C PHE A 67 62.13 7.00 -27.49
N TYR A 68 62.28 7.59 -26.29
CA TYR A 68 63.19 8.71 -26.06
C TYR A 68 64.66 8.28 -25.82
N ALA A 69 64.89 7.09 -25.23
CA ALA A 69 66.20 6.59 -24.87
C ALA A 69 67.25 6.56 -26.02
N PRO A 70 66.90 6.18 -27.28
CA PRO A 70 67.88 6.21 -28.37
C PRO A 70 68.41 7.60 -28.63
N HIS A 71 67.58 8.64 -28.52
CA HIS A 71 67.99 10.04 -28.69
C HIS A 71 69.06 10.43 -27.60
N VAL A 72 68.90 9.95 -26.40
CA VAL A 72 69.87 10.15 -25.30
C VAL A 72 71.18 9.41 -25.58
N LEU A 73 71.07 8.12 -25.99
CA LEU A 73 72.23 7.23 -26.13
C LEU A 73 73.07 7.57 -27.36
N PHE A 74 72.52 7.89 -28.52
CA PHE A 74 73.23 8.17 -29.77
C PHE A 74 73.87 9.54 -29.81
N GLN A 75 73.50 10.49 -28.99
CA GLN A 75 74.16 11.80 -28.85
C GLN A 75 75.21 11.88 -27.76
N TRP A 76 75.55 10.73 -27.16
CA TRP A 76 76.49 10.61 -26.07
C TRP A 76 77.89 10.98 -26.51
N GLY A 77 78.54 11.86 -25.78
CA GLY A 77 79.98 12.19 -25.95
C GLY A 77 80.29 13.64 -26.39
N VAL A 78 79.30 14.49 -26.64
CA VAL A 78 79.56 15.88 -27.09
C VAL A 78 79.53 16.88 -25.90
N HIS A 79 78.68 16.68 -24.84
CA HIS A 79 78.64 17.56 -23.70
C HIS A 79 78.13 16.83 -22.43
N PRO A 80 78.99 16.59 -21.41
CA PRO A 80 78.60 15.83 -20.20
C PRO A 80 77.57 16.49 -19.34
N ALA A 81 77.43 17.82 -19.37
CA ALA A 81 76.47 18.55 -18.57
C ALA A 81 75.01 18.36 -19.06
N LEU A 82 74.79 18.07 -20.34
CA LEU A 82 73.46 17.78 -20.91
C LEU A 82 72.99 16.35 -20.63
N GLU A 83 73.88 15.46 -20.23
CA GLU A 83 73.52 14.06 -19.98
C GLU A 83 72.66 13.90 -18.74
N LEU A 84 72.96 14.63 -17.64
CA LEU A 84 72.21 14.59 -16.41
C LEU A 84 70.77 15.06 -16.62
N GLU A 85 70.55 16.11 -17.40
CA GLU A 85 69.23 16.68 -17.69
C GLU A 85 68.35 15.67 -18.43
N LYS A 86 68.89 14.93 -19.43
CA LYS A 86 68.15 13.91 -20.19
C LYS A 86 67.80 12.70 -19.34
N PHE A 87 68.65 12.23 -18.44
CA PHE A 87 68.32 11.17 -17.47
C PHE A 87 67.25 11.63 -16.47
N LEU A 88 67.31 12.85 -16.00
CA LEU A 88 66.26 13.42 -15.15
C LEU A 88 64.93 13.50 -15.84
N GLU A 89 64.87 13.78 -17.14
CA GLU A 89 63.64 13.82 -17.90
C GLU A 89 62.97 12.43 -18.01
N ILE A 90 63.75 11.37 -18.27
CA ILE A 90 63.23 9.98 -18.25
C ILE A 90 62.70 9.62 -16.89
N LEU A 91 63.35 10.01 -15.82
CA LEU A 91 62.90 9.80 -14.45
C LEU A 91 61.58 10.56 -14.24
N LEU A 92 61.52 11.80 -14.70
CA LEU A 92 60.35 12.67 -14.54
C LEU A 92 59.12 12.17 -15.29
N TYR A 93 59.27 11.58 -16.51
CA TYR A 93 58.17 10.88 -17.21
C TYR A 93 57.55 9.79 -16.35
N ASN A 94 58.39 8.97 -15.72
CA ASN A 94 57.90 7.86 -14.89
C ASN A 94 57.31 8.36 -13.56
N VAL A 95 57.86 9.38 -12.95
CA VAL A 95 57.30 10.00 -11.73
C VAL A 95 55.96 10.64 -12.05
N VAL A 96 55.83 11.44 -13.11
CA VAL A 96 54.58 12.08 -13.51
C VAL A 96 53.54 11.03 -13.87
N GLY A 97 53.88 10.01 -14.66
CA GLY A 97 52.99 8.92 -15.02
C GLY A 97 52.50 8.16 -13.79
N GLY A 98 53.37 7.82 -12.85
CA GLY A 98 53.07 7.12 -11.62
C GLY A 98 52.16 7.98 -10.67
N VAL A 99 52.56 9.20 -10.41
CA VAL A 99 51.82 10.10 -9.49
C VAL A 99 50.44 10.43 -10.05
N THR A 100 50.37 10.85 -11.33
CA THR A 100 49.10 11.20 -11.96
C THR A 100 48.17 9.96 -12.01
N GLY A 101 48.71 8.79 -12.38
CA GLY A 101 47.93 7.56 -12.44
C GLY A 101 47.42 7.10 -11.07
N PHE A 102 48.25 7.22 -10.04
CA PHE A 102 47.85 6.93 -8.66
C PHE A 102 46.74 7.86 -8.17
N LEU A 103 46.90 9.15 -8.40
CA LEU A 103 45.85 10.13 -8.01
C LEU A 103 44.57 9.91 -8.77
N SER A 104 44.61 9.67 -10.06
CA SER A 104 43.43 9.40 -10.88
C SER A 104 42.71 8.12 -10.42
N GLN A 105 43.44 7.06 -10.15
CA GLN A 105 42.86 5.80 -9.64
C GLN A 105 42.22 5.99 -8.26
N LYS A 106 42.91 6.69 -7.36
CA LYS A 106 42.38 6.99 -6.02
C LYS A 106 41.08 7.83 -6.05
N GLU A 107 41.04 8.79 -6.97
CA GLU A 107 39.82 9.62 -7.15
C GLU A 107 38.63 8.80 -7.71
N GLU A 108 38.90 7.90 -8.66
CA GLU A 108 37.85 7.02 -9.20
C GLU A 108 37.29 6.08 -8.13
N LEU A 109 38.14 5.44 -7.34
CA LEU A 109 37.69 4.59 -6.21
C LEU A 109 36.86 5.39 -5.19
N ARG A 110 37.27 6.62 -4.88
CA ARG A 110 36.55 7.48 -3.97
C ARG A 110 35.17 7.87 -4.51
N ARG A 111 35.07 8.14 -5.80
CA ARG A 111 33.77 8.42 -6.46
C ARG A 111 32.84 7.22 -6.39
N GLU A 112 33.34 6.03 -6.68
CA GLU A 112 32.56 4.79 -6.59
C GLU A 112 32.04 4.53 -5.17
N GLU A 113 32.89 4.79 -4.16
CA GLU A 113 32.49 4.65 -2.75
C GLU A 113 31.39 5.66 -2.35
N VAL A 114 31.53 6.91 -2.76
CA VAL A 114 30.51 7.94 -2.51
C VAL A 114 29.19 7.61 -3.20
N GLU A 115 29.22 7.19 -4.47
CA GLU A 115 28.02 6.79 -5.20
C GLU A 115 27.33 5.57 -4.56
N ARG A 116 28.12 4.59 -4.09
CA ARG A 116 27.59 3.41 -3.40
C ARG A 116 26.94 3.79 -2.07
N SER A 117 27.61 4.64 -1.31
CA SER A 117 27.07 5.14 -0.04
C SER A 117 25.80 5.98 -0.22
N ALA A 118 25.76 6.83 -1.26
CA ALA A 118 24.57 7.62 -1.60
C ALA A 118 23.37 6.75 -1.97
N ARG A 119 23.58 5.70 -2.78
CA ARG A 119 22.50 4.73 -3.11
C ARG A 119 22.01 3.97 -1.89
N GLY A 120 22.92 3.50 -1.03
CA GLY A 120 22.55 2.82 0.23
C GLY A 120 21.76 3.72 1.17
N LEU A 121 22.12 5.00 1.24
CA LEU A 121 21.38 5.99 2.04
C LEU A 121 19.98 6.26 1.48
N GLU A 122 19.87 6.40 0.16
CA GLU A 122 18.56 6.60 -0.50
C GLU A 122 17.62 5.41 -0.27
N GLU A 123 18.13 4.18 -0.39
CA GLU A 123 17.36 2.97 -0.13
C GLU A 123 16.91 2.88 1.33
N SER A 124 17.81 3.19 2.28
CA SER A 124 17.49 3.24 3.71
C SER A 124 16.44 4.30 4.03
N TYR A 125 16.55 5.47 3.40
CA TYR A 125 15.57 6.54 3.57
C TYR A 125 14.18 6.16 3.09
N ARG A 126 14.08 5.54 1.89
CA ARG A 126 12.80 5.03 1.35
C ARG A 126 12.17 3.99 2.27
N LYS A 127 12.98 3.08 2.81
CA LYS A 127 12.52 2.07 3.76
C LYS A 127 12.00 2.70 5.06
N LEU A 128 12.71 3.68 5.58
CA LEU A 128 12.30 4.40 6.78
C LEU A 128 10.98 5.15 6.56
N GLN A 129 10.81 5.79 5.42
CA GLN A 129 9.59 6.49 5.06
C GLN A 129 8.39 5.52 4.97
N SER A 130 8.53 4.37 4.31
CA SER A 130 7.46 3.38 4.26
C SER A 130 7.09 2.81 5.63
N GLN A 131 8.07 2.65 6.53
CA GLN A 131 7.82 2.22 7.91
C GLN A 131 7.09 3.30 8.71
N ALA A 132 7.44 4.58 8.51
CA ALA A 132 6.76 5.70 9.17
C ALA A 132 5.29 5.80 8.74
N ASP A 133 5.01 5.65 7.44
CA ASP A 133 3.65 5.68 6.91
C ASP A 133 2.81 4.52 7.50
N LEU A 134 3.39 3.32 7.58
CA LEU A 134 2.73 2.17 8.20
C LEU A 134 2.44 2.38 9.70
N ILE A 135 3.38 2.99 10.43
CA ILE A 135 3.18 3.30 11.86
C ILE A 135 2.02 4.27 12.04
N ILE A 136 1.92 5.31 11.21
CA ILE A 136 0.81 6.27 11.26
C ILE A 136 -0.53 5.57 11.02
N GLU A 137 -0.60 4.69 10.02
CA GLU A 137 -1.81 3.91 9.73
C GLU A 137 -2.22 3.01 10.91
N ILE A 138 -1.26 2.29 11.50
CA ILE A 138 -1.51 1.44 12.67
C ILE A 138 -1.96 2.27 13.87
N GLU A 139 -1.35 3.44 14.10
CA GLU A 139 -1.71 4.32 15.23
C GLU A 139 -3.14 4.86 15.07
N GLU A 140 -3.57 5.23 13.86
CA GLU A 140 -4.95 5.65 13.58
C GLU A 140 -5.96 4.51 13.83
N GLN A 141 -5.63 3.29 13.39
CA GLN A 141 -6.46 2.11 13.66
C GLN A 141 -6.55 1.81 15.16
N LEU A 142 -5.43 1.88 15.87
CA LEU A 142 -5.37 1.64 17.31
C LEU A 142 -6.20 2.68 18.08
N ARG A 143 -6.06 3.97 17.75
CA ARG A 143 -6.87 5.04 18.34
C ARG A 143 -8.37 4.86 18.07
N GLY A 144 -8.73 4.37 16.88
CA GLY A 144 -10.10 4.00 16.55
C GLY A 144 -10.63 2.86 17.44
N ALA A 145 -9.84 1.80 17.62
CA ALA A 145 -10.17 0.67 18.47
C ALA A 145 -10.23 1.04 19.96
N GLU A 146 -9.29 1.86 20.46
CA GLU A 146 -9.30 2.34 21.85
C GLU A 146 -10.53 3.21 22.16
N ARG A 147 -10.91 4.11 21.26
CA ARG A 147 -12.15 4.91 21.41
C ARG A 147 -13.39 4.02 21.48
N LEU A 148 -13.47 3.00 20.62
CA LEU A 148 -14.57 2.04 20.64
C LEU A 148 -14.57 1.18 21.91
N SER A 149 -13.40 0.77 22.42
CA SER A 149 -13.28 -0.01 23.66
C SER A 149 -13.66 0.80 24.89
N ALA A 150 -13.19 2.04 25.02
CA ALA A 150 -13.56 2.94 26.12
C ALA A 150 -15.07 3.25 26.12
N VAL A 151 -15.64 3.48 24.93
CA VAL A 151 -17.09 3.61 24.76
C VAL A 151 -17.78 2.30 25.13
N GLY A 152 -17.18 1.13 24.88
CA GLY A 152 -17.74 -0.19 25.19
C GLY A 152 -17.95 -0.45 26.67
N GLU A 153 -16.96 -0.16 27.50
CA GLU A 153 -17.06 -0.34 28.97
C GLU A 153 -18.08 0.63 29.59
N LEU A 154 -18.02 1.90 29.21
CA LEU A 154 -18.98 2.90 29.68
C LEU A 154 -20.40 2.62 29.16
N SER A 155 -20.52 2.10 27.96
CA SER A 155 -21.82 1.80 27.31
C SER A 155 -22.59 0.69 28.03
N ALA A 156 -21.90 -0.33 28.57
CA ALA A 156 -22.57 -1.41 29.32
C ALA A 156 -23.21 -0.89 30.60
N MET A 157 -22.53 0.01 31.30
CA MET A 157 -23.07 0.66 32.53
C MET A 157 -24.21 1.62 32.16
N LEU A 158 -24.00 2.52 31.20
CA LEU A 158 -25.01 3.48 30.76
C LEU A 158 -26.26 2.81 30.20
N ALA A 159 -26.14 1.69 29.50
CA ALA A 159 -27.29 0.97 28.98
C ALA A 159 -28.15 0.35 30.08
N HIS A 160 -27.55 -0.17 31.15
CA HIS A 160 -28.30 -0.62 32.33
C HIS A 160 -29.01 0.56 32.99
N GLU A 161 -28.36 1.71 33.14
CA GLU A 161 -28.91 2.89 33.73
C GLU A 161 -30.01 3.56 32.85
N ILE A 162 -29.93 3.41 31.51
CA ILE A 162 -30.96 3.88 30.57
C ILE A 162 -32.17 2.89 30.52
N ARG A 163 -31.88 1.58 30.52
CA ARG A 163 -32.93 0.55 30.44
C ARG A 163 -33.89 0.61 31.65
N ASN A 164 -33.36 0.92 32.84
CA ASN A 164 -34.16 1.01 34.05
C ASN A 164 -35.29 2.08 33.96
N PRO A 165 -35.01 3.34 33.66
CA PRO A 165 -36.08 4.34 33.50
C PRO A 165 -36.98 4.04 32.29
N LEU A 166 -36.46 3.51 31.18
CA LEU A 166 -37.30 3.08 30.06
C LEU A 166 -38.25 1.94 30.46
N GLY A 167 -37.79 0.98 31.26
CA GLY A 167 -38.63 -0.08 31.79
C GLY A 167 -39.74 0.46 32.69
N SER A 168 -39.45 1.45 33.52
CA SER A 168 -40.46 2.13 34.37
C SER A 168 -41.48 2.92 33.55
N ILE A 169 -41.01 3.65 32.55
CA ILE A 169 -41.90 4.41 31.62
C ILE A 169 -42.83 3.44 30.88
N ARG A 170 -42.27 2.34 30.34
CA ARG A 170 -43.04 1.31 29.65
C ARG A 170 -44.09 0.68 30.57
N GLY A 171 -43.68 0.21 31.74
CA GLY A 171 -44.61 -0.41 32.67
C GLY A 171 -45.75 0.51 33.12
N THR A 172 -45.44 1.78 33.37
CA THR A 172 -46.45 2.79 33.70
C THR A 172 -47.41 3.04 32.52
N ALA A 173 -46.85 3.12 31.29
CA ALA A 173 -47.69 3.33 30.09
C ALA A 173 -48.57 2.10 29.79
N GLU A 174 -48.09 0.87 30.02
CA GLU A 174 -48.89 -0.35 29.88
C GLU A 174 -50.03 -0.40 30.89
N ILE A 175 -49.79 -0.06 32.16
CA ILE A 175 -50.83 0.01 33.19
C ILE A 175 -51.88 1.07 32.83
N LEU A 176 -51.46 2.25 32.44
CA LEU A 176 -52.39 3.33 32.04
C LEU A 176 -53.17 2.96 30.77
N ARG A 177 -52.57 2.23 29.81
CA ARG A 177 -53.28 1.83 28.60
C ARG A 177 -54.46 0.91 28.88
N ASP A 178 -54.35 0.04 29.88
CA ASP A 178 -55.41 -0.89 30.24
C ASP A 178 -56.66 -0.16 30.82
N ASP A 179 -56.48 1.07 31.34
CA ASP A 179 -57.57 1.91 31.83
C ASP A 179 -58.34 2.68 30.73
N PHE A 180 -57.82 2.70 29.49
CA PHE A 180 -58.41 3.41 28.36
C PHE A 180 -58.94 2.46 27.29
N ARG A 181 -60.05 2.80 26.62
CA ARG A 181 -60.59 2.04 25.50
C ARG A 181 -60.01 2.48 24.15
N SER A 182 -59.91 1.54 23.21
CA SER A 182 -59.59 1.88 21.82
C SER A 182 -60.59 2.89 21.29
N GLY A 183 -60.11 4.10 20.91
CA GLY A 183 -60.91 5.25 20.48
C GLY A 183 -60.86 6.45 21.43
N ASP A 184 -60.30 6.31 22.64
CA ASP A 184 -59.95 7.43 23.48
C ASP A 184 -58.70 8.15 22.92
N PRO A 185 -58.68 9.47 22.76
CA PRO A 185 -57.47 10.18 22.34
C PRO A 185 -56.24 9.89 23.20
N LYS A 186 -56.41 9.58 24.49
CA LYS A 186 -55.32 9.24 25.38
C LYS A 186 -54.75 7.85 25.11
N TYR A 187 -55.52 6.93 24.55
CA TYR A 187 -55.06 5.62 24.15
C TYR A 187 -54.01 5.73 23.03
N GLU A 188 -54.22 6.61 22.05
CA GLU A 188 -53.27 6.86 20.97
C GLU A 188 -51.92 7.43 21.49
N PHE A 189 -51.96 8.34 22.46
CA PHE A 189 -50.75 8.86 23.10
C PHE A 189 -49.95 7.77 23.83
N LEU A 190 -50.61 6.83 24.48
CA LEU A 190 -49.98 5.71 25.19
C LEU A 190 -49.35 4.73 24.21
N GLU A 191 -50.00 4.43 23.08
CA GLU A 191 -49.44 3.62 22.03
C GLU A 191 -48.15 4.27 21.41
N ILE A 192 -48.20 5.58 21.21
CA ILE A 192 -47.00 6.33 20.77
C ILE A 192 -45.87 6.23 21.81
N LEU A 193 -46.21 6.42 23.11
CA LEU A 193 -45.23 6.36 24.19
C LEU A 193 -44.59 4.96 24.28
N LEU A 194 -45.36 3.89 24.21
CA LEU A 194 -44.87 2.51 24.19
C LEU A 194 -43.97 2.25 23.00
N LYS A 195 -44.38 2.66 21.80
CA LYS A 195 -43.61 2.51 20.58
C LYS A 195 -42.25 3.24 20.63
N GLU A 196 -42.22 4.47 21.17
CA GLU A 196 -40.97 5.23 21.33
C GLU A 196 -40.08 4.62 22.42
N THR A 197 -40.67 4.11 23.49
CA THR A 197 -39.88 3.39 24.54
C THR A 197 -39.24 2.14 23.98
N ASP A 198 -39.94 1.32 23.19
CA ASP A 198 -39.41 0.15 22.52
C ASP A 198 -38.35 0.52 21.49
N ARG A 199 -38.52 1.66 20.82
CA ARG A 199 -37.48 2.19 19.90
C ARG A 199 -36.21 2.57 20.63
N LEU A 200 -36.32 3.28 21.77
CA LEU A 200 -35.15 3.65 22.58
C LEU A 200 -34.42 2.44 23.12
N ASN A 201 -35.14 1.41 23.60
CA ASN A 201 -34.54 0.16 24.04
C ASN A 201 -33.73 -0.51 22.91
N ARG A 202 -34.28 -0.55 21.70
CA ARG A 202 -33.53 -1.10 20.53
C ARG A 202 -32.29 -0.28 20.21
N VAL A 203 -32.37 1.06 20.25
CA VAL A 203 -31.16 1.92 20.03
C VAL A 203 -30.08 1.62 21.05
N VAL A 204 -30.45 1.48 22.33
CA VAL A 204 -29.50 1.16 23.42
C VAL A 204 -28.88 -0.22 23.23
N GLU A 205 -29.67 -1.23 22.84
CA GLU A 205 -29.17 -2.57 22.57
C GLU A 205 -28.20 -2.60 21.36
N ASP A 206 -28.56 -1.96 20.27
CA ASP A 206 -27.72 -1.85 19.08
C ASP A 206 -26.42 -1.11 19.37
N PHE A 207 -26.46 -0.06 20.20
CA PHE A 207 -25.28 0.68 20.65
C PHE A 207 -24.36 -0.19 21.50
N LEU A 208 -24.91 -0.99 22.42
CA LEU A 208 -24.13 -1.97 23.19
C LEU A 208 -23.46 -3.00 22.31
N ARG A 209 -24.16 -3.51 21.29
CA ARG A 209 -23.63 -4.47 20.33
C ARG A 209 -22.48 -3.87 19.49
N LEU A 210 -22.59 -2.58 19.15
CA LEU A 210 -21.55 -1.87 18.40
C LEU A 210 -20.28 -1.66 19.26
N SER A 211 -20.43 -1.41 20.55
CA SER A 211 -19.33 -1.04 21.44
C SER A 211 -18.53 -2.26 21.98
N ARG A 212 -19.12 -3.48 21.99
CA ARG A 212 -18.43 -4.68 22.44
C ARG A 212 -17.47 -5.23 21.39
N PRO A 213 -16.30 -5.76 21.78
CA PRO A 213 -15.47 -6.55 20.87
C PRO A 213 -16.30 -7.69 20.27
N ILE A 214 -16.16 -7.95 18.99
CA ILE A 214 -16.77 -9.12 18.37
C ILE A 214 -15.79 -10.27 18.54
N ASP A 215 -16.02 -11.08 19.55
CA ASP A 215 -15.34 -12.37 19.67
C ASP A 215 -16.09 -13.38 18.82
N VAL A 216 -15.43 -13.86 17.76
CA VAL A 216 -16.01 -14.81 16.80
C VAL A 216 -15.65 -16.22 17.29
N GLU A 217 -16.64 -16.96 17.75
CA GLU A 217 -16.46 -18.38 18.04
C GLU A 217 -16.35 -19.15 16.73
N ARG A 218 -15.10 -19.43 16.30
CA ARG A 218 -14.82 -20.07 15.01
C ARG A 218 -15.18 -21.55 15.07
N LYS A 219 -16.37 -21.88 14.60
CA LYS A 219 -16.88 -23.25 14.42
C LYS A 219 -17.22 -23.50 12.97
N THR A 220 -17.30 -24.75 12.58
CA THR A 220 -17.82 -25.14 11.26
C THR A 220 -19.30 -24.78 11.18
N CYS A 221 -19.68 -23.97 10.19
CA CYS A 221 -21.03 -23.42 10.04
C CYS A 221 -21.61 -23.77 8.66
N ASP A 222 -22.85 -24.27 8.64
CA ASP A 222 -23.68 -24.43 7.44
C ASP A 222 -24.36 -23.08 7.09
N VAL A 223 -23.69 -22.26 6.31
CA VAL A 223 -24.20 -20.93 5.90
C VAL A 223 -25.53 -21.04 5.15
N ALA A 224 -25.72 -22.09 4.36
CA ALA A 224 -26.99 -22.31 3.64
C ALA A 224 -28.13 -22.68 4.60
N GLY A 225 -27.84 -23.45 5.64
CA GLY A 225 -28.79 -23.77 6.70
C GLY A 225 -29.23 -22.51 7.47
N GLU A 226 -28.26 -21.74 7.96
CA GLU A 226 -28.49 -20.50 8.67
C GLU A 226 -29.31 -19.48 7.83
N LEU A 227 -29.01 -19.38 6.53
CA LEU A 227 -29.71 -18.50 5.61
C LEU A 227 -31.17 -18.96 5.39
N ARG A 228 -31.42 -20.26 5.26
CA ARG A 228 -32.76 -20.83 5.14
C ARG A 228 -33.63 -20.52 6.37
N GLU A 229 -33.08 -20.61 7.58
CA GLU A 229 -33.79 -20.26 8.80
C GLU A 229 -34.18 -18.77 8.82
N VAL A 230 -33.28 -17.87 8.46
CA VAL A 230 -33.57 -16.42 8.42
C VAL A 230 -34.60 -16.09 7.36
N VAL A 231 -34.54 -16.70 6.18
CA VAL A 231 -35.52 -16.51 5.11
C VAL A 231 -36.90 -17.00 5.58
N ALA A 232 -37.00 -18.16 6.22
CA ALA A 232 -38.25 -18.67 6.77
C ALA A 232 -38.86 -17.70 7.79
N LEU A 233 -38.02 -17.15 8.70
CA LEU A 233 -38.44 -16.17 9.70
C LEU A 233 -39.03 -14.89 9.08
N LEU A 234 -38.42 -14.39 8.00
CA LEU A 234 -38.81 -13.12 7.35
C LEU A 234 -39.92 -13.28 6.30
N THR A 235 -40.28 -14.51 5.91
CA THR A 235 -41.29 -14.77 4.87
C THR A 235 -42.66 -14.14 5.21
N ALA A 236 -43.14 -14.27 6.45
CA ALA A 236 -44.42 -13.67 6.89
C ALA A 236 -44.37 -12.14 6.83
N GLN A 237 -43.23 -11.55 7.23
CA GLN A 237 -43.07 -10.10 7.20
C GLN A 237 -42.96 -9.56 5.77
N ALA A 238 -42.30 -10.27 4.88
CA ALA A 238 -42.24 -9.95 3.45
C ALA A 238 -43.64 -10.03 2.80
N ALA A 239 -44.40 -11.11 3.11
CA ALA A 239 -45.80 -11.27 2.64
C ALA A 239 -46.72 -10.13 3.08
N THR A 240 -46.65 -9.66 4.34
CA THR A 240 -47.40 -8.51 4.84
C THR A 240 -47.11 -7.25 4.04
N ARG A 241 -45.89 -7.10 3.51
CA ARG A 241 -45.49 -5.96 2.68
C ARG A 241 -45.68 -6.21 1.18
N GLN A 242 -46.22 -7.37 0.79
CA GLN A 242 -46.39 -7.78 -0.59
C GLN A 242 -45.04 -7.83 -1.36
N VAL A 243 -43.95 -8.21 -0.66
CA VAL A 243 -42.62 -8.37 -1.25
C VAL A 243 -42.32 -9.85 -1.41
N ARG A 244 -41.86 -10.24 -2.59
CA ARG A 244 -41.42 -11.61 -2.85
C ARG A 244 -40.00 -11.83 -2.33
N LEU A 245 -39.80 -12.90 -1.56
CA LEU A 245 -38.51 -13.30 -1.01
C LEU A 245 -38.05 -14.60 -1.67
N ASP A 246 -36.94 -14.54 -2.39
CA ASP A 246 -36.38 -15.69 -3.12
C ASP A 246 -34.98 -16.06 -2.59
N LEU A 247 -34.70 -17.35 -2.46
CA LEU A 247 -33.41 -17.88 -2.04
C LEU A 247 -32.86 -18.82 -3.12
N GLU A 248 -31.70 -18.48 -3.68
CA GLU A 248 -30.95 -19.30 -4.63
C GLU A 248 -29.66 -19.81 -3.96
N THR A 249 -29.72 -21.03 -3.44
CA THR A 249 -28.53 -21.69 -2.89
C THR A 249 -28.24 -22.96 -3.66
N ARG A 250 -26.96 -23.26 -3.90
CA ARG A 250 -26.43 -24.55 -4.31
C ARG A 250 -25.75 -25.20 -3.12
N ASP A 251 -25.27 -26.41 -3.29
CA ASP A 251 -24.35 -27.00 -2.29
C ASP A 251 -23.09 -26.13 -2.20
N ILE A 252 -22.88 -25.57 -1.02
CA ILE A 252 -21.74 -24.70 -0.71
C ILE A 252 -20.91 -25.36 0.40
N PRO A 253 -19.58 -25.14 0.41
CA PRO A 253 -18.73 -25.66 1.46
C PRO A 253 -19.10 -25.07 2.82
N LEU A 254 -18.80 -25.81 3.88
CA LEU A 254 -18.92 -25.34 5.25
C LEU A 254 -17.88 -24.22 5.48
N VAL A 255 -18.30 -23.17 6.16
CA VAL A 255 -17.45 -22.00 6.47
C VAL A 255 -17.02 -22.05 7.93
N THR A 256 -15.81 -21.60 8.22
CA THR A 256 -15.35 -21.42 9.60
C THR A 256 -15.83 -20.08 10.14
N GLY A 257 -16.81 -20.09 11.06
CA GLY A 257 -17.40 -18.86 11.57
C GLY A 257 -18.37 -19.07 12.73
N ASP A 258 -18.97 -17.98 13.17
CA ASP A 258 -20.00 -17.94 14.20
C ASP A 258 -21.38 -17.85 13.54
N GLY A 259 -22.14 -18.94 13.56
CA GLY A 259 -23.45 -19.06 12.91
C GLY A 259 -24.46 -18.03 13.42
N GLU A 260 -24.44 -17.70 14.74
CA GLU A 260 -25.34 -16.69 15.31
C GLU A 260 -25.03 -15.30 14.76
N ARG A 261 -23.75 -14.97 14.63
CA ARG A 261 -23.31 -13.70 14.03
C ARG A 261 -23.63 -13.64 12.53
N LEU A 262 -23.44 -14.74 11.81
CA LEU A 262 -23.82 -14.80 10.40
C LEU A 262 -25.34 -14.65 10.21
N ARG A 263 -26.18 -15.29 11.04
CA ARG A 263 -27.62 -15.06 11.05
C ARG A 263 -27.97 -13.59 11.25
N GLN A 264 -27.24 -12.88 12.11
CA GLN A 264 -27.45 -11.45 12.34
C GLN A 264 -27.19 -10.61 11.07
N ILE A 265 -26.11 -10.94 10.31
CA ILE A 265 -25.84 -10.30 9.00
C ILE A 265 -27.02 -10.51 8.06
N PHE A 266 -27.42 -11.78 7.90
CA PHE A 266 -28.48 -12.16 6.95
C PHE A 266 -29.81 -11.49 7.29
N PHE A 267 -30.16 -11.49 8.57
CA PHE A 267 -31.37 -10.84 9.06
C PHE A 267 -31.36 -9.32 8.76
N ASN A 268 -30.26 -8.64 9.08
CA ASN A 268 -30.13 -7.21 8.86
C ASN A 268 -30.24 -6.84 7.38
N LEU A 269 -29.53 -7.57 6.50
CA LEU A 269 -29.51 -7.27 5.06
C LEU A 269 -30.87 -7.57 4.41
N LEU A 270 -31.47 -8.72 4.72
CA LEU A 270 -32.80 -9.10 4.21
C LEU A 270 -33.88 -8.14 4.71
N LEU A 271 -33.89 -7.82 5.99
CA LEU A 271 -34.86 -6.88 6.55
C LEU A 271 -34.73 -5.49 5.93
N ASN A 272 -33.50 -5.02 5.69
CA ASN A 272 -33.25 -3.77 4.98
C ASN A 272 -33.78 -3.79 3.56
N GLY A 273 -33.58 -4.88 2.81
CA GLY A 273 -34.12 -5.07 1.47
C GLY A 273 -35.67 -5.06 1.47
N ILE A 274 -36.30 -5.85 2.37
CA ILE A 274 -37.76 -5.89 2.49
C ILE A 274 -38.35 -4.51 2.83
N GLN A 275 -37.66 -3.74 3.68
CA GLN A 275 -38.10 -2.39 4.05
C GLN A 275 -37.94 -1.34 2.94
N ALA A 276 -36.90 -1.52 2.08
CA ALA A 276 -36.63 -0.61 0.97
C ALA A 276 -37.51 -0.88 -0.26
N THR A 277 -38.05 -2.10 -0.35
CA THR A 277 -38.82 -2.59 -1.49
C THR A 277 -40.30 -2.27 -1.31
N GLY A 278 -40.93 -1.72 -2.36
CA GLY A 278 -42.37 -1.47 -2.40
C GLY A 278 -43.20 -2.73 -2.71
N PRO A 279 -44.54 -2.65 -2.59
CA PRO A 279 -45.44 -3.75 -2.93
C PRO A 279 -45.23 -4.26 -4.36
N GLY A 280 -45.24 -5.61 -4.54
CA GLY A 280 -44.97 -6.27 -5.82
C GLY A 280 -43.50 -6.40 -6.18
N GLY A 281 -42.60 -5.84 -5.38
CA GLY A 281 -41.14 -5.98 -5.59
C GLY A 281 -40.58 -7.30 -5.09
N ARG A 282 -39.27 -7.46 -5.24
CA ARG A 282 -38.53 -8.69 -4.95
C ARG A 282 -37.31 -8.40 -4.10
N VAL A 283 -37.03 -9.33 -3.17
CA VAL A 283 -35.73 -9.45 -2.48
C VAL A 283 -35.21 -10.85 -2.73
N SER A 284 -33.97 -10.99 -3.14
CA SER A 284 -33.35 -12.28 -3.45
C SER A 284 -31.97 -12.42 -2.80
N VAL A 285 -31.64 -13.63 -2.40
CA VAL A 285 -30.28 -13.99 -1.98
C VAL A 285 -29.75 -15.06 -2.89
N LYS A 286 -28.54 -14.81 -3.40
CA LYS A 286 -27.81 -15.79 -4.19
C LYS A 286 -26.48 -16.10 -3.53
N VAL A 287 -26.19 -17.39 -3.37
CA VAL A 287 -24.91 -17.85 -2.81
C VAL A 287 -24.10 -18.53 -3.91
N THR A 288 -22.86 -18.09 -4.07
CA THR A 288 -21.92 -18.65 -5.05
C THR A 288 -20.57 -18.92 -4.40
N GLU A 289 -19.96 -20.04 -4.77
CA GLU A 289 -18.58 -20.34 -4.39
C GLU A 289 -17.61 -19.61 -5.33
N ILE A 290 -16.57 -19.00 -4.75
CA ILE A 290 -15.46 -18.39 -5.47
C ILE A 290 -14.27 -19.33 -5.35
N ALA A 291 -13.88 -19.94 -6.48
CA ALA A 291 -12.70 -20.79 -6.53
C ALA A 291 -11.42 -19.98 -6.23
N PRO A 292 -10.42 -20.59 -5.58
CA PRO A 292 -9.15 -19.93 -5.32
C PRO A 292 -8.47 -19.55 -6.64
N THR A 293 -7.94 -18.33 -6.75
CA THR A 293 -7.24 -17.85 -7.94
C THR A 293 -5.95 -17.14 -7.51
N GLY A 294 -4.80 -17.72 -7.86
CA GLY A 294 -3.49 -17.19 -7.44
C GLY A 294 -3.37 -17.07 -5.92
N ASP A 295 -3.13 -15.87 -5.41
CA ASP A 295 -2.99 -15.60 -3.96
C ASP A 295 -4.34 -15.41 -3.24
N THR A 296 -5.49 -15.46 -3.95
CA THR A 296 -6.81 -15.28 -3.34
C THR A 296 -7.33 -16.64 -2.85
N PRO A 297 -7.60 -16.80 -1.53
CA PRO A 297 -8.14 -18.05 -0.98
C PRO A 297 -9.55 -18.32 -1.48
N ALA A 298 -10.00 -19.59 -1.33
CA ALA A 298 -11.38 -19.96 -1.58
C ALA A 298 -12.32 -19.14 -0.69
N ALA A 299 -13.44 -18.71 -1.25
CA ALA A 299 -14.43 -17.89 -0.53
C ALA A 299 -15.84 -18.21 -0.99
N ILE A 300 -16.83 -17.87 -0.19
CA ILE A 300 -18.23 -17.82 -0.63
C ILE A 300 -18.66 -16.36 -0.79
N GLU A 301 -19.46 -16.08 -1.80
CA GLU A 301 -20.11 -14.79 -1.99
C GLU A 301 -21.62 -14.93 -1.82
N LEU A 302 -22.18 -14.10 -0.91
CA LEU A 302 -23.61 -13.96 -0.71
C LEU A 302 -24.05 -12.60 -1.28
N ALA A 303 -24.87 -12.60 -2.31
CA ALA A 303 -25.43 -11.41 -2.93
C ALA A 303 -26.89 -11.25 -2.47
N PHE A 304 -27.14 -10.21 -1.68
CA PHE A 304 -28.47 -9.78 -1.20
C PHE A 304 -28.96 -8.66 -2.09
N SER A 305 -29.93 -8.94 -2.96
CA SER A 305 -30.43 -7.99 -3.95
C SER A 305 -31.89 -7.64 -3.69
N ASP A 306 -32.23 -6.35 -3.77
CA ASP A 306 -33.58 -5.85 -3.70
C ASP A 306 -33.94 -4.98 -4.93
N THR A 307 -35.22 -4.88 -5.24
CA THR A 307 -35.77 -4.00 -6.29
C THR A 307 -36.38 -2.73 -5.68
N GLY A 308 -35.81 -2.23 -4.60
CA GLY A 308 -36.30 -1.09 -3.86
C GLY A 308 -35.90 0.25 -4.46
N ARG A 309 -35.99 1.29 -3.61
CA ARG A 309 -35.69 2.67 -4.02
C ARG A 309 -34.22 2.94 -4.40
N GLY A 310 -33.32 2.05 -4.09
CA GLY A 310 -31.90 2.24 -4.26
C GLY A 310 -31.28 3.25 -3.27
N ILE A 311 -29.99 3.50 -3.43
CA ILE A 311 -29.16 4.37 -2.57
C ILE A 311 -28.42 5.35 -3.47
N ALA A 312 -28.46 6.63 -3.16
CA ALA A 312 -27.74 7.65 -3.90
C ALA A 312 -26.21 7.47 -3.79
N PRO A 313 -25.42 7.78 -4.82
CA PRO A 313 -23.96 7.60 -4.79
C PRO A 313 -23.28 8.25 -3.57
N GLU A 314 -23.74 9.45 -3.19
CA GLU A 314 -23.19 10.22 -2.08
C GLU A 314 -23.46 9.57 -0.70
N GLU A 315 -24.48 8.71 -0.64
CA GLU A 315 -24.86 7.98 0.57
C GLU A 315 -24.14 6.64 0.69
N GLN A 316 -23.74 6.02 -0.44
CA GLN A 316 -23.16 4.66 -0.46
C GLN A 316 -21.88 4.53 0.37
N GLU A 317 -21.05 5.56 0.43
CA GLU A 317 -19.86 5.58 1.28
C GLU A 317 -20.21 5.69 2.77
N ARG A 318 -21.38 6.29 3.09
CA ARG A 318 -21.80 6.62 4.44
C ARG A 318 -22.71 5.59 5.09
N ILE A 319 -23.35 4.69 4.33
CA ILE A 319 -24.34 3.74 4.87
C ILE A 319 -23.77 2.81 5.95
N PHE A 320 -22.46 2.61 5.98
CA PHE A 320 -21.76 1.82 7.00
C PHE A 320 -21.27 2.64 8.20
N THR A 321 -21.46 3.98 8.16
CA THR A 321 -21.12 4.86 9.27
C THR A 321 -22.18 4.71 10.37
N PRO A 322 -21.79 4.48 11.64
CA PRO A 322 -22.75 4.39 12.74
C PRO A 322 -23.70 5.61 12.81
N PHE A 323 -24.95 5.35 13.13
CA PHE A 323 -26.05 6.33 13.22
C PHE A 323 -26.49 6.98 11.90
N PHE A 324 -25.87 6.63 10.78
CA PHE A 324 -26.35 7.11 9.49
C PHE A 324 -27.58 6.33 9.04
N THR A 325 -28.68 7.03 8.82
CA THR A 325 -29.94 6.45 8.35
C THR A 325 -30.73 7.47 7.54
N THR A 326 -31.40 7.00 6.48
CA THR A 326 -32.37 7.74 5.68
C THR A 326 -33.80 7.25 5.94
N LYS A 327 -33.97 6.34 6.92
CA LYS A 327 -35.27 5.77 7.29
C LYS A 327 -35.82 6.47 8.51
N GLU A 328 -37.10 6.83 8.46
CA GLU A 328 -37.84 7.32 9.64
C GLU A 328 -37.90 6.22 10.71
N GLY A 329 -37.40 6.51 11.92
CA GLY A 329 -37.33 5.53 13.02
C GLY A 329 -36.23 4.50 12.93
N GLY A 330 -35.31 4.57 11.95
CA GLY A 330 -34.13 3.69 11.88
C GLY A 330 -33.08 4.10 12.91
N THR A 331 -32.31 3.12 13.43
CA THR A 331 -31.20 3.36 14.38
C THR A 331 -29.90 3.76 13.67
N GLY A 332 -29.77 3.40 12.38
CA GLY A 332 -28.54 3.61 11.60
C GLY A 332 -27.36 2.75 12.05
N LEU A 333 -27.59 1.72 12.90
CA LEU A 333 -26.54 0.87 13.46
C LEU A 333 -26.42 -0.50 12.76
N GLY A 334 -27.48 -0.97 12.12
CA GLY A 334 -27.55 -2.31 11.56
C GLY A 334 -26.44 -2.61 10.52
N LEU A 335 -26.21 -1.72 9.54
CA LEU A 335 -25.17 -1.90 8.52
C LEU A 335 -23.76 -1.75 9.09
N ALA A 336 -23.55 -0.86 10.05
CA ALA A 336 -22.27 -0.73 10.75
C ALA A 336 -21.91 -2.01 11.53
N ILE A 337 -22.90 -2.60 12.24
CA ILE A 337 -22.73 -3.89 12.92
C ILE A 337 -22.47 -5.01 11.91
N THR A 338 -23.22 -5.03 10.80
CA THR A 338 -23.03 -6.01 9.72
C THR A 338 -21.60 -5.99 9.19
N ARG A 339 -21.06 -4.81 8.86
CA ARG A 339 -19.68 -4.64 8.38
C ARG A 339 -18.67 -5.16 9.39
N ARG A 340 -18.82 -4.82 10.67
CA ARG A 340 -17.91 -5.30 11.73
C ARG A 340 -17.94 -6.82 11.89
N ILE A 341 -19.12 -7.45 11.80
CA ILE A 341 -19.22 -8.91 11.89
C ILE A 341 -18.53 -9.55 10.69
N VAL A 342 -18.72 -9.02 9.48
CA VAL A 342 -18.06 -9.52 8.26
C VAL A 342 -16.55 -9.40 8.37
N GLU A 343 -16.03 -8.24 8.80
CA GLU A 343 -14.60 -8.00 9.01
C GLU A 343 -14.00 -8.91 10.09
N ALA A 344 -14.73 -9.16 11.19
CA ALA A 344 -14.31 -10.10 12.25
C ALA A 344 -14.21 -11.56 11.75
N HIS A 345 -14.97 -11.92 10.72
CA HIS A 345 -14.86 -13.21 10.03
C HIS A 345 -13.77 -13.24 8.93
N GLY A 346 -12.99 -12.16 8.76
CA GLY A 346 -11.97 -12.04 7.71
C GLY A 346 -12.56 -11.82 6.32
N GLY A 347 -13.84 -11.42 6.25
CA GLY A 347 -14.57 -11.18 5.01
C GLY A 347 -14.60 -9.72 4.58
N SER A 348 -15.34 -9.45 3.51
CA SER A 348 -15.59 -8.10 3.01
C SER A 348 -17.06 -7.92 2.61
N ILE A 349 -17.56 -6.68 2.71
CA ILE A 349 -18.90 -6.29 2.25
C ILE A 349 -18.79 -5.08 1.33
N ILE A 350 -19.45 -5.18 0.18
CA ILE A 350 -19.58 -4.08 -0.80
C ILE A 350 -21.04 -3.83 -1.13
N VAL A 351 -21.35 -2.64 -1.62
CA VAL A 351 -22.67 -2.24 -2.05
C VAL A 351 -22.63 -1.78 -3.50
N GLU A 352 -23.61 -2.22 -4.28
CA GLU A 352 -23.89 -1.78 -5.65
C GLU A 352 -25.34 -1.30 -5.67
N SER A 353 -25.59 -0.04 -5.97
CA SER A 353 -26.95 0.50 -5.94
C SER A 353 -27.13 1.63 -6.93
N GLU A 354 -28.30 1.67 -7.54
CA GLU A 354 -28.77 2.77 -8.40
C GLU A 354 -30.14 3.28 -7.91
N PRO A 355 -30.34 4.57 -7.73
CA PRO A 355 -31.64 5.13 -7.37
C PRO A 355 -32.76 4.66 -8.30
N GLY A 356 -33.83 4.10 -7.72
CA GLY A 356 -34.97 3.57 -8.44
C GLY A 356 -34.80 2.19 -9.07
N ARG A 357 -33.62 1.57 -8.99
CA ARG A 357 -33.35 0.21 -9.52
C ARG A 357 -33.10 -0.83 -8.46
N GLY A 358 -32.87 -0.40 -7.22
CA GLY A 358 -32.62 -1.29 -6.10
C GLY A 358 -31.18 -1.33 -5.65
N THR A 359 -30.88 -2.25 -4.73
CA THR A 359 -29.56 -2.38 -4.08
C THR A 359 -29.14 -3.84 -4.06
N THR A 360 -27.83 -4.08 -4.23
CA THR A 360 -27.18 -5.38 -4.02
C THR A 360 -26.04 -5.22 -3.03
N PHE A 361 -26.15 -5.91 -1.89
CA PHE A 361 -25.02 -6.08 -0.95
C PHE A 361 -24.34 -7.41 -1.26
N ARG A 362 -23.01 -7.38 -1.48
CA ARG A 362 -22.18 -8.57 -1.65
C ARG A 362 -21.31 -8.77 -0.43
N VAL A 363 -21.52 -9.89 0.24
CA VAL A 363 -20.73 -10.32 1.39
C VAL A 363 -19.84 -11.47 0.95
N ARG A 364 -18.53 -11.35 1.12
CA ARG A 364 -17.56 -12.41 0.88
C ARG A 364 -17.02 -12.92 2.19
N LEU A 365 -17.01 -14.23 2.36
CA LEU A 365 -16.49 -14.91 3.54
C LEU A 365 -15.46 -15.95 3.10
N PRO A 366 -14.27 -16.05 3.75
CA PRO A 366 -13.30 -17.10 3.48
C PRO A 366 -13.87 -18.47 3.90
N VAL A 367 -13.50 -19.52 3.18
CA VAL A 367 -13.88 -20.91 3.47
C VAL A 367 -12.85 -21.59 4.36
#